data_94fbadfb3ab0fbd74113640404e01a12
#
_entry.id   94fbadfb3ab0fbd74113640404e01a12
#
_cell.length_a   1.000
_cell.length_b   1.000
_cell.length_c   1.000
_cell.angle_alpha   90.00
_cell.angle_beta   90.00
_cell.angle_gamma   90.00
#
_symmetry.space_group_name_H-M   'P 1'
#
loop_
_entity.id
_entity.type
_entity.pdbx_description
1 polymer ?
#
loop_
_entity_poly.entity_id
_entity_poly.type
_entity_poly.pdbx_seq_one_letter_code
_entity_poly.pdbx_strand_id
1 'polypeptide(L)'
;MRMRDFIDDLGLKEGERYRGDCPQCRGKNTFTATNTLGDIQYNCFKLGCTIRGIYVTDMTAAEIRRRLEDQQTQRAYTNIKKEKDTMEIPEYVVTPKALHTKHQRFVRRWGIALGDTMYDVKDERVVFPIKHKGRIIDAVGRAVGKKQHPKWYRYTGEADYYMHGNGKILLIVEDVLSAIIATQEVPYITAMAILGTSLSPKHMEKIQEYNKVIIALDPDAIGKTVEYRREIELWTGNKTIAMNLLDDIKYKMDEDIDKLKELCNATSSSN
;
A
#
# COMPACT_ATOMS: atom_id res chain seq x y z
N MET A 1 24.62 -20.72 -20.42
CA MET A 1 23.13 -20.64 -20.43
C MET A 1 22.76 -19.20 -20.56
N ARG A 2 21.99 -18.80 -21.56
CA ARG A 2 21.51 -17.44 -21.69
C ARG A 2 20.41 -17.19 -20.62
N MET A 3 20.29 -15.99 -20.11
CA MET A 3 19.28 -15.69 -19.10
C MET A 3 17.85 -16.00 -19.58
N ARG A 4 17.60 -15.79 -20.88
CA ARG A 4 16.33 -16.13 -21.51
C ARG A 4 15.99 -17.60 -21.34
N ASP A 5 16.92 -18.47 -21.71
CA ASP A 5 16.72 -19.92 -21.64
C ASP A 5 16.42 -20.36 -20.20
N PHE A 6 17.13 -19.78 -19.23
CA PHE A 6 16.89 -20.04 -17.80
C PHE A 6 15.49 -19.62 -17.34
N ILE A 7 15.01 -18.46 -17.80
CA ILE A 7 13.69 -17.96 -17.45
C ILE A 7 12.59 -18.81 -18.09
N ASP A 8 12.77 -19.21 -19.36
CA ASP A 8 11.85 -20.10 -20.06
C ASP A 8 11.75 -21.47 -19.38
N ASP A 9 12.89 -22.02 -18.93
CA ASP A 9 12.94 -23.29 -18.19
C ASP A 9 12.23 -23.24 -16.83
N LEU A 10 12.10 -22.04 -16.20
CA LEU A 10 11.35 -21.89 -14.96
C LEU A 10 9.85 -22.14 -15.13
N GLY A 11 9.29 -21.95 -16.32
CA GLY A 11 7.91 -22.22 -16.64
C GLY A 11 6.89 -21.50 -15.74
N LEU A 12 7.23 -20.29 -15.26
CA LEU A 12 6.43 -19.56 -14.28
C LEU A 12 5.05 -19.21 -14.84
N LYS A 13 4.02 -19.68 -14.17
CA LYS A 13 2.65 -19.26 -14.43
C LYS A 13 2.42 -17.84 -13.96
N GLU A 14 1.36 -17.23 -14.44
CA GLU A 14 0.98 -15.87 -14.04
C GLU A 14 0.80 -15.74 -12.52
N GLY A 15 1.40 -14.72 -11.93
CA GLY A 15 1.42 -14.47 -10.50
C GLY A 15 2.42 -15.33 -9.72
N GLU A 16 3.06 -16.31 -10.37
CA GLU A 16 4.06 -17.13 -9.68
C GLU A 16 5.38 -16.39 -9.52
N ARG A 17 6.02 -16.70 -8.40
CA ARG A 17 7.33 -16.18 -8.04
C ARG A 17 8.31 -17.32 -7.80
N TYR A 18 9.45 -17.23 -8.46
CA TYR A 18 10.61 -18.08 -8.22
C TYR A 18 11.61 -17.38 -7.32
N ARG A 19 12.24 -18.11 -6.42
CA ARG A 19 13.43 -17.70 -5.67
C ARG A 19 14.41 -18.86 -5.61
N GLY A 20 15.65 -18.58 -5.99
CA GLY A 20 16.70 -19.61 -6.02
C GLY A 20 18.08 -19.06 -6.26
N ASP A 21 18.98 -19.94 -6.66
CA ASP A 21 20.38 -19.60 -6.91
C ASP A 21 20.51 -18.79 -8.20
N CYS A 22 21.38 -17.78 -8.19
CA CYS A 22 21.57 -16.94 -9.35
C CYS A 22 22.35 -17.71 -10.46
N PRO A 23 21.83 -17.81 -11.68
CA PRO A 23 22.48 -18.54 -12.76
C PRO A 23 23.81 -17.92 -13.21
N GLN A 24 24.03 -16.62 -12.95
CA GLN A 24 25.26 -15.93 -13.34
C GLN A 24 26.30 -15.93 -12.22
N CYS A 25 25.95 -15.42 -11.03
CA CYS A 25 26.91 -15.25 -9.94
C CYS A 25 26.92 -16.41 -8.94
N ARG A 26 26.09 -17.43 -9.15
CA ARG A 26 25.92 -18.61 -8.28
C ARG A 26 25.64 -18.26 -6.81
N GLY A 27 25.12 -17.06 -6.54
CA GLY A 27 24.70 -16.66 -5.22
C GLY A 27 23.51 -17.51 -4.78
N LYS A 28 23.63 -18.19 -3.62
CA LYS A 28 22.57 -19.05 -3.09
C LYS A 28 21.35 -18.22 -2.68
N ASN A 29 20.19 -18.59 -3.20
CA ASN A 29 18.89 -17.98 -2.88
C ASN A 29 18.80 -16.45 -3.11
N THR A 30 19.62 -15.91 -4.01
CA THR A 30 19.73 -14.47 -4.28
C THR A 30 19.01 -14.02 -5.53
N PHE A 31 18.55 -14.94 -6.36
CA PHE A 31 17.83 -14.63 -7.60
C PHE A 31 16.34 -14.78 -7.39
N THR A 32 15.57 -13.80 -7.89
CA THR A 32 14.10 -13.88 -7.94
C THR A 32 13.62 -13.61 -9.35
N ALA A 33 12.56 -14.28 -9.74
CA ALA A 33 11.80 -14.00 -10.96
C ALA A 33 10.32 -14.03 -10.62
N THR A 34 9.54 -13.10 -11.17
CA THR A 34 8.10 -13.01 -10.95
C THR A 34 7.41 -12.80 -12.29
N ASN A 35 6.43 -13.63 -12.61
CA ASN A 35 5.60 -13.46 -13.79
C ASN A 35 4.42 -12.52 -13.44
N THR A 36 4.37 -11.36 -14.11
CA THR A 36 3.30 -10.38 -13.99
C THR A 36 2.69 -10.16 -15.36
N LEU A 37 1.48 -10.65 -15.56
CA LEU A 37 0.74 -10.53 -16.84
C LEU A 37 1.52 -11.05 -18.07
N GLY A 38 2.36 -12.07 -17.88
CA GLY A 38 3.19 -12.63 -18.92
C GLY A 38 4.59 -12.02 -19.02
N ASP A 39 4.83 -10.88 -18.40
CA ASP A 39 6.17 -10.31 -18.30
C ASP A 39 6.89 -10.83 -17.06
N ILE A 40 8.09 -11.37 -17.26
CA ILE A 40 8.87 -11.92 -16.16
C ILE A 40 9.92 -10.93 -15.73
N GLN A 41 9.68 -10.31 -14.58
CA GLN A 41 10.66 -9.43 -13.92
C GLN A 41 11.62 -10.28 -13.10
N TYR A 42 12.92 -10.06 -13.27
CA TYR A 42 13.93 -10.80 -12.52
C TYR A 42 15.04 -9.91 -11.98
N ASN A 43 15.57 -10.30 -10.83
CA ASN A 43 16.65 -9.57 -10.15
C ASN A 43 17.51 -10.53 -9.30
N CYS A 44 18.81 -10.21 -9.18
CA CYS A 44 19.71 -10.82 -8.20
C CYS A 44 20.09 -9.84 -7.11
N PHE A 45 19.88 -10.22 -5.85
CA PHE A 45 20.16 -9.38 -4.68
C PHE A 45 21.58 -9.54 -4.12
N LYS A 46 22.46 -10.32 -4.76
CA LYS A 46 23.86 -10.44 -4.34
C LYS A 46 24.62 -9.17 -4.69
N LEU A 47 25.29 -8.61 -3.71
CA LEU A 47 26.13 -7.42 -3.90
C LEU A 47 27.14 -7.65 -5.04
N GLY A 48 27.21 -6.71 -5.98
CA GLY A 48 28.08 -6.80 -7.16
C GLY A 48 27.54 -7.63 -8.32
N CYS A 49 26.36 -8.25 -8.20
CA CYS A 49 25.70 -8.90 -9.34
C CYS A 49 24.84 -7.89 -10.09
N THR A 50 25.03 -7.81 -11.40
CA THR A 50 24.32 -6.85 -12.26
C THR A 50 23.06 -7.44 -12.92
N ILE A 51 22.73 -8.70 -12.63
CA ILE A 51 21.57 -9.35 -13.24
C ILE A 51 20.27 -8.78 -12.71
N ARG A 52 19.58 -8.08 -13.59
CA ARG A 52 18.21 -7.60 -13.44
C ARG A 52 17.62 -7.33 -14.81
N GLY A 53 16.34 -7.48 -14.97
CA GLY A 53 15.67 -7.13 -16.20
C GLY A 53 14.21 -7.57 -16.22
N ILE A 54 13.58 -7.31 -17.36
CA ILE A 54 12.24 -7.76 -17.68
C ILE A 54 12.33 -8.58 -18.95
N TYR A 55 11.83 -9.80 -18.91
CA TYR A 55 11.62 -10.63 -20.09
C TYR A 55 10.16 -10.44 -20.51
N VAL A 56 9.97 -9.71 -21.61
CA VAL A 56 8.65 -9.45 -22.18
C VAL A 56 8.26 -10.66 -23.01
N THR A 57 7.11 -11.22 -22.72
CA THR A 57 6.55 -12.33 -23.53
C THR A 57 5.78 -11.73 -24.71
N ASP A 58 5.72 -12.49 -25.82
CA ASP A 58 5.03 -12.07 -27.07
C ASP A 58 3.49 -12.09 -26.94
N MET A 59 2.96 -11.75 -25.77
CA MET A 59 1.53 -11.69 -25.54
C MET A 59 0.92 -10.47 -26.23
N THR A 60 -0.16 -10.71 -26.97
CA THR A 60 -0.91 -9.64 -27.62
C THR A 60 -1.72 -8.82 -26.60
N ALA A 61 -1.97 -7.56 -26.89
CA ALA A 61 -2.81 -6.71 -26.05
C ALA A 61 -4.22 -7.32 -25.79
N ALA A 62 -4.73 -8.12 -26.72
CA ALA A 62 -6.00 -8.83 -26.59
C ALA A 62 -5.93 -9.95 -25.55
N GLU A 63 -4.84 -10.70 -25.51
CA GLU A 63 -4.60 -11.76 -24.52
C GLU A 63 -4.41 -11.17 -23.11
N ILE A 64 -3.71 -10.04 -23.01
CA ILE A 64 -3.56 -9.31 -21.73
C ILE A 64 -4.92 -8.85 -21.21
N ARG A 65 -5.76 -8.25 -22.06
CA ARG A 65 -7.13 -7.83 -21.67
C ARG A 65 -7.98 -9.01 -21.23
N ARG A 66 -8.00 -10.09 -21.98
CA ARG A 66 -8.76 -11.30 -21.66
C ARG A 66 -8.33 -11.88 -20.30
N ARG A 67 -7.01 -11.95 -20.01
CA ARG A 67 -6.52 -12.44 -18.72
C ARG A 67 -6.88 -11.51 -17.56
N LEU A 68 -6.85 -10.19 -17.78
CA LEU A 68 -7.32 -9.21 -16.78
C LEU A 68 -8.81 -9.39 -16.48
N GLU A 69 -9.65 -9.58 -17.51
CA GLU A 69 -11.08 -9.83 -17.38
C GLU A 69 -11.36 -11.15 -16.66
N ASP A 70 -10.64 -12.23 -17.01
CA ASP A 70 -10.74 -13.53 -16.34
C ASP A 70 -10.32 -13.44 -14.86
N GLN A 71 -9.25 -12.71 -14.54
CA GLN A 71 -8.85 -12.47 -13.16
C GLN A 71 -9.85 -11.63 -12.38
N GLN A 72 -10.42 -10.59 -12.98
CA GLN A 72 -11.48 -9.78 -12.37
C GLN A 72 -12.72 -10.62 -12.09
N THR A 73 -13.11 -11.47 -13.04
CA THR A 73 -14.26 -12.37 -12.90
C THR A 73 -14.03 -13.41 -11.81
N GLN A 74 -12.86 -14.05 -11.77
CA GLN A 74 -12.51 -15.00 -10.71
C GLN A 74 -12.43 -14.33 -9.33
N ARG A 75 -11.89 -13.10 -9.25
CA ARG A 75 -11.85 -12.33 -8.01
C ARG A 75 -13.24 -11.87 -7.56
N ALA A 76 -14.12 -11.47 -8.49
CA ALA A 76 -15.51 -11.17 -8.20
C ALA A 76 -16.24 -12.40 -7.62
N TYR A 77 -16.06 -13.59 -8.19
CA TYR A 77 -16.61 -14.85 -7.65
C TYR A 77 -16.02 -15.20 -6.27
N THR A 78 -14.74 -14.97 -6.05
CA THR A 78 -14.08 -15.21 -4.76
C THR A 78 -14.54 -14.20 -3.70
N ASN A 79 -14.77 -12.95 -4.10
CA ASN A 79 -15.30 -11.90 -3.23
C ASN A 79 -16.77 -12.10 -2.85
N ILE A 80 -17.61 -12.60 -3.76
CA ILE A 80 -19.00 -12.98 -3.45
C ILE A 80 -19.05 -14.10 -2.39
N LYS A 81 -18.09 -15.01 -2.41
CA LYS A 81 -17.94 -16.05 -1.39
C LYS A 81 -17.38 -15.52 -0.06
N LYS A 82 -16.69 -14.37 -0.08
CA LYS A 82 -16.05 -13.73 1.08
C LYS A 82 -16.85 -12.55 1.67
N GLU A 83 -18.06 -12.26 1.22
CA GLU A 83 -18.97 -11.29 1.90
C GLU A 83 -19.42 -11.75 3.31
N LYS A 84 -18.89 -12.84 3.78
CA LYS A 84 -18.91 -13.23 5.19
C LYS A 84 -17.59 -12.79 5.79
N ASP A 85 -17.66 -11.91 6.72
CA ASP A 85 -16.84 -11.98 7.93
C ASP A 85 -16.41 -10.59 8.34
N THR A 86 -17.15 -10.07 9.30
CA THR A 86 -16.61 -9.18 10.32
C THR A 86 -15.41 -9.90 10.91
N MET A 87 -14.26 -9.22 10.91
CA MET A 87 -13.12 -9.70 11.67
C MET A 87 -13.54 -9.90 13.14
N GLU A 88 -13.34 -11.09 13.68
CA GLU A 88 -13.36 -11.28 15.12
C GLU A 88 -12.10 -10.62 15.70
N ILE A 89 -12.33 -9.55 16.44
CA ILE A 89 -11.22 -8.85 17.13
C ILE A 89 -10.70 -9.78 18.22
N PRO A 90 -9.40 -10.10 18.24
CA PRO A 90 -8.83 -10.92 19.28
C PRO A 90 -9.11 -10.35 20.69
N GLU A 91 -9.40 -11.19 21.65
CA GLU A 91 -9.74 -10.78 23.04
C GLU A 91 -8.69 -9.89 23.70
N TYR A 92 -7.43 -10.03 23.29
CA TYR A 92 -6.32 -9.18 23.76
C TYR A 92 -6.25 -7.80 23.10
N VAL A 93 -7.09 -7.54 22.10
CA VAL A 93 -7.25 -6.20 21.48
C VAL A 93 -8.48 -5.53 22.09
N VAL A 94 -8.25 -4.61 22.98
CA VAL A 94 -9.29 -4.04 23.86
C VAL A 94 -9.53 -2.56 23.58
N THR A 95 -10.68 -2.05 24.01
CA THR A 95 -10.93 -0.61 24.08
C THR A 95 -9.94 0.01 25.08
N PRO A 96 -9.24 1.09 24.70
CA PRO A 96 -8.23 1.71 25.56
C PRO A 96 -8.84 2.27 26.85
N LYS A 97 -8.13 2.05 27.98
CA LYS A 97 -8.50 2.57 29.29
C LYS A 97 -7.39 3.49 29.83
N ALA A 98 -7.70 4.26 30.89
CA ALA A 98 -6.75 5.18 31.52
C ALA A 98 -5.44 4.51 31.97
N LEU A 99 -5.49 3.24 32.37
CA LEU A 99 -4.32 2.47 32.80
C LEU A 99 -3.36 2.08 31.64
N HIS A 100 -3.82 2.15 30.39
CA HIS A 100 -2.98 1.84 29.21
C HIS A 100 -2.10 3.05 28.84
N THR A 101 -1.18 3.41 29.71
CA THR A 101 -0.37 4.63 29.61
C THR A 101 0.49 4.71 28.33
N LYS A 102 0.99 3.59 27.84
CA LYS A 102 1.78 3.54 26.58
C LYS A 102 0.91 3.91 25.39
N HIS A 103 -0.31 3.35 25.32
CA HIS A 103 -1.29 3.70 24.30
C HIS A 103 -1.63 5.19 24.36
N GLN A 104 -2.00 5.70 25.55
CA GLN A 104 -2.37 7.11 25.70
C GLN A 104 -1.24 8.07 25.34
N ARG A 105 0.00 7.74 25.73
CA ARG A 105 1.17 8.54 25.33
C ARG A 105 1.36 8.56 23.81
N PHE A 106 1.12 7.42 23.16
CA PHE A 106 1.24 7.31 21.71
C PHE A 106 0.18 8.19 21.01
N VAL A 107 -1.12 8.00 21.31
CA VAL A 107 -2.18 8.74 20.63
C VAL A 107 -2.09 10.24 20.90
N ARG A 108 -1.70 10.63 22.12
CA ARG A 108 -1.45 12.04 22.46
C ARG A 108 -0.33 12.64 21.64
N ARG A 109 0.78 11.90 21.47
CA ARG A 109 1.92 12.33 20.66
C ARG A 109 1.52 12.65 19.23
N TRP A 110 0.61 11.87 18.68
CA TRP A 110 0.18 11.96 17.27
C TRP A 110 -1.15 12.72 17.11
N GLY A 111 -1.71 13.29 18.17
CA GLY A 111 -2.99 14.01 18.10
C GLY A 111 -4.17 13.13 17.67
N ILE A 112 -4.12 11.82 17.92
CA ILE A 112 -5.15 10.88 17.52
C ILE A 112 -6.20 10.77 18.62
N ALA A 113 -7.49 10.74 18.24
CA ALA A 113 -8.57 10.55 19.20
C ALA A 113 -8.55 9.12 19.79
N LEU A 114 -8.76 9.01 21.11
CA LEU A 114 -8.74 7.71 21.81
C LEU A 114 -9.77 6.73 21.25
N GLY A 115 -10.93 7.22 20.81
CA GLY A 115 -12.03 6.41 20.27
C GLY A 115 -11.77 5.85 18.88
N ASP A 116 -10.76 6.34 18.15
CA ASP A 116 -10.42 5.88 16.81
C ASP A 116 -9.44 4.72 16.80
N THR A 117 -8.97 4.33 17.97
CA THR A 117 -7.97 3.27 18.12
C THR A 117 -8.38 2.25 19.18
N MET A 118 -7.77 1.07 19.10
CA MET A 118 -7.81 0.02 20.11
C MET A 118 -6.39 -0.24 20.64
N TYR A 119 -6.27 -1.11 21.63
CA TYR A 119 -4.98 -1.43 22.20
C TYR A 119 -4.80 -2.96 22.33
N ASP A 120 -3.76 -3.46 21.71
CA ASP A 120 -3.29 -4.83 21.90
C ASP A 120 -2.45 -4.87 23.17
N VAL A 121 -3.03 -5.49 24.22
CA VAL A 121 -2.37 -5.59 25.53
C VAL A 121 -1.29 -6.67 25.56
N LYS A 122 -1.36 -7.64 24.66
CA LYS A 122 -0.40 -8.74 24.56
C LYS A 122 0.92 -8.25 23.95
N ASP A 123 0.81 -7.61 22.79
CA ASP A 123 1.97 -7.18 22.02
C ASP A 123 2.19 -5.65 22.09
N GLU A 124 1.53 -4.96 23.03
CA GLU A 124 1.68 -3.52 23.27
C GLU A 124 1.64 -2.68 21.99
N ARG A 125 0.56 -2.84 21.20
CA ARG A 125 0.37 -2.11 19.95
C ARG A 125 -0.82 -1.19 20.01
N VAL A 126 -0.70 0.01 19.42
CA VAL A 126 -1.87 0.82 19.09
C VAL A 126 -2.47 0.25 17.83
N VAL A 127 -3.76 -0.11 17.88
CA VAL A 127 -4.47 -0.80 16.82
C VAL A 127 -5.44 0.14 16.14
N PHE A 128 -5.34 0.22 14.83
CA PHE A 128 -6.20 1.01 13.95
C PHE A 128 -7.18 0.07 13.25
N PRO A 129 -8.46 0.06 13.63
CA PRO A 129 -9.46 -0.77 12.98
C PRO A 129 -9.76 -0.27 11.57
N ILE A 130 -9.83 -1.19 10.62
CA ILE A 130 -10.22 -0.90 9.24
C ILE A 130 -11.68 -1.30 9.09
N LYS A 131 -12.51 -0.31 8.73
CA LYS A 131 -13.95 -0.49 8.64
C LYS A 131 -14.43 -0.45 7.19
N HIS A 132 -15.34 -1.34 6.86
CA HIS A 132 -16.13 -1.29 5.64
C HIS A 132 -17.61 -1.35 5.97
N LYS A 133 -18.41 -0.39 5.49
CA LYS A 133 -19.85 -0.27 5.79
C LYS A 133 -20.16 -0.34 7.31
N GLY A 134 -19.30 0.29 8.13
CA GLY A 134 -19.43 0.32 9.59
C GLY A 134 -18.95 -0.93 10.34
N ARG A 135 -18.56 -2.00 9.64
CA ARG A 135 -18.05 -3.23 10.24
C ARG A 135 -16.51 -3.26 10.17
N ILE A 136 -15.87 -3.78 11.20
CA ILE A 136 -14.42 -3.98 11.18
C ILE A 136 -14.11 -5.22 10.35
N ILE A 137 -13.36 -5.03 9.28
CA ILE A 137 -12.94 -6.10 8.36
C ILE A 137 -11.48 -6.51 8.54
N ASP A 138 -10.65 -5.62 9.11
CA ASP A 138 -9.24 -5.85 9.39
C ASP A 138 -8.77 -4.84 10.45
N ALA A 139 -7.55 -4.99 10.90
CA ALA A 139 -6.90 -4.03 11.78
C ALA A 139 -5.38 -4.02 11.56
N VAL A 140 -4.78 -2.86 11.80
CA VAL A 140 -3.33 -2.67 11.71
C VAL A 140 -2.80 -2.19 13.03
N GLY A 141 -1.83 -2.90 13.60
CA GLY A 141 -1.20 -2.59 14.88
C GLY A 141 0.16 -1.92 14.73
N ARG A 142 0.33 -0.76 15.35
CA ARG A 142 1.62 -0.06 15.43
C ARG A 142 2.30 -0.36 16.76
N ALA A 143 3.52 -0.86 16.70
CA ALA A 143 4.36 -1.07 17.89
C ALA A 143 4.63 0.24 18.62
N VAL A 144 4.45 0.27 19.94
CA VAL A 144 4.74 1.45 20.77
C VAL A 144 6.19 1.43 21.29
N GLY A 145 6.84 0.28 21.33
CA GLY A 145 8.22 0.10 21.75
C GLY A 145 9.20 0.31 20.59
N LYS A 146 10.33 1.00 20.84
CA LYS A 146 11.34 1.28 19.81
C LYS A 146 12.01 0.01 19.23
N LYS A 147 12.10 -1.07 20.02
CA LYS A 147 12.76 -2.32 19.63
C LYS A 147 11.79 -3.41 19.20
N GLN A 148 10.50 -3.11 19.14
CA GLN A 148 9.48 -4.11 18.84
C GLN A 148 9.33 -4.29 17.32
N HIS A 149 9.40 -5.52 16.85
CA HIS A 149 9.25 -5.91 15.45
C HIS A 149 8.12 -6.93 15.29
N PRO A 150 7.43 -6.91 14.13
CA PRO A 150 7.48 -5.87 13.11
C PRO A 150 6.90 -4.54 13.63
N LYS A 151 7.37 -3.42 13.07
CA LYS A 151 6.89 -2.07 13.41
C LYS A 151 5.39 -1.91 13.15
N TRP A 152 4.90 -2.45 12.04
CA TRP A 152 3.50 -2.59 11.68
C TRP A 152 3.11 -4.05 11.63
N TYR A 153 1.94 -4.39 12.17
CA TYR A 153 1.40 -5.76 12.20
C TYR A 153 -0.01 -5.77 11.65
N ARG A 154 -0.30 -6.70 10.76
CA ARG A 154 -1.62 -6.92 10.15
C ARG A 154 -2.30 -8.07 10.86
N TYR A 155 -3.52 -7.86 11.36
CA TYR A 155 -4.23 -8.88 12.13
C TYR A 155 -4.84 -9.97 11.25
N THR A 156 -5.46 -9.60 10.13
CA THR A 156 -5.98 -10.58 9.17
C THR A 156 -5.29 -10.48 7.81
N GLY A 157 -4.89 -9.29 7.38
CA GLY A 157 -4.35 -9.04 6.06
C GLY A 157 -5.41 -8.98 4.95
N GLU A 158 -6.69 -8.89 5.30
CA GLU A 158 -7.80 -8.85 4.34
C GLU A 158 -7.97 -7.48 3.67
N ALA A 159 -7.66 -6.39 4.38
CA ALA A 159 -7.74 -5.05 3.82
C ALA A 159 -6.47 -4.69 3.06
N ASP A 160 -6.61 -4.15 1.86
CA ASP A 160 -5.48 -3.71 1.05
C ASP A 160 -5.03 -2.29 1.44
N TYR A 161 -5.93 -1.46 1.97
CA TYR A 161 -5.69 -0.08 2.33
C TYR A 161 -6.44 0.33 3.60
N TYR A 162 -5.98 1.42 4.22
CA TYR A 162 -6.66 2.14 5.28
C TYR A 162 -7.08 3.51 4.77
N MET A 163 -8.33 3.92 5.05
CA MET A 163 -8.87 5.22 4.64
C MET A 163 -9.08 6.11 5.84
N HIS A 164 -8.77 7.41 5.72
CA HIS A 164 -9.06 8.43 6.71
C HIS A 164 -9.52 9.73 6.04
N GLY A 165 -10.44 10.48 6.70
CA GLY A 165 -11.02 11.68 6.13
C GLY A 165 -12.19 11.42 5.20
N ASN A 166 -12.79 12.50 4.67
CA ASN A 166 -14.00 12.46 3.83
C ASN A 166 -13.99 13.51 2.70
N GLY A 167 -12.82 14.00 2.34
CA GLY A 167 -12.64 14.99 1.28
C GLY A 167 -12.78 14.40 -0.12
N LYS A 168 -12.83 15.28 -1.12
CA LYS A 168 -12.99 14.91 -2.54
C LYS A 168 -11.67 14.67 -3.28
N ILE A 169 -10.54 15.01 -2.65
CA ILE A 169 -9.20 14.80 -3.19
C ILE A 169 -8.59 13.62 -2.47
N LEU A 170 -8.07 12.65 -3.20
CA LEU A 170 -7.39 11.49 -2.62
C LEU A 170 -5.90 11.77 -2.48
N LEU A 171 -5.40 11.60 -1.25
CA LEU A 171 -3.97 11.55 -0.97
C LEU A 171 -3.56 10.10 -0.72
N ILE A 172 -2.61 9.59 -1.46
CA ILE A 172 -2.03 8.25 -1.26
C ILE A 172 -0.72 8.39 -0.48
N VAL A 173 -0.64 7.68 0.63
CA VAL A 173 0.53 7.66 1.55
C VAL A 173 0.93 6.23 1.89
N GLU A 174 2.08 6.06 2.54
CA GLU A 174 2.60 4.73 2.84
C GLU A 174 1.94 4.10 4.07
N ASP A 175 1.75 4.85 5.16
CA ASP A 175 1.30 4.30 6.43
C ASP A 175 0.07 5.02 7.03
N VAL A 176 -0.57 4.35 7.99
CA VAL A 176 -1.80 4.82 8.66
C VAL A 176 -1.60 6.16 9.39
N LEU A 177 -0.44 6.38 10.05
CA LEU A 177 -0.17 7.63 10.74
C LEU A 177 -0.07 8.79 9.76
N SER A 178 0.60 8.58 8.64
CA SER A 178 0.69 9.54 7.54
C SER A 178 -0.69 9.92 7.02
N ALA A 179 -1.60 8.95 6.87
CA ALA A 179 -2.98 9.20 6.44
C ALA A 179 -3.77 10.05 7.46
N ILE A 180 -3.69 9.70 8.74
CA ILE A 180 -4.41 10.43 9.80
C ILE A 180 -3.89 11.86 9.92
N ILE A 181 -2.57 12.02 9.98
CA ILE A 181 -1.94 13.33 10.16
C ILE A 181 -2.20 14.24 8.97
N ALA A 182 -2.07 13.74 7.74
CA ALA A 182 -2.33 14.54 6.55
C ALA A 182 -3.77 15.10 6.53
N THR A 183 -4.76 14.31 6.94
CA THR A 183 -6.15 14.77 6.99
C THR A 183 -6.45 15.70 8.17
N GLN A 184 -5.67 15.65 9.24
CA GLN A 184 -5.75 16.64 10.33
C GLN A 184 -5.25 18.01 9.88
N GLU A 185 -4.15 18.05 9.09
CA GLU A 185 -3.56 19.28 8.59
C GLU A 185 -4.31 19.85 7.37
N VAL A 186 -4.96 18.97 6.59
CA VAL A 186 -5.71 19.33 5.38
C VAL A 186 -7.09 18.64 5.42
N PRO A 187 -8.09 19.21 6.13
CA PRO A 187 -9.36 18.52 6.44
C PRO A 187 -10.25 18.18 5.24
N TYR A 188 -10.00 18.76 4.08
CA TYR A 188 -10.81 18.55 2.85
C TYR A 188 -10.26 17.46 1.91
N ILE A 189 -9.29 16.67 2.37
CA ILE A 189 -8.81 15.50 1.65
C ILE A 189 -9.33 14.21 2.29
N THR A 190 -9.27 13.13 1.51
CA THR A 190 -9.30 11.75 2.01
C THR A 190 -7.91 11.15 1.81
N ALA A 191 -7.36 10.51 2.81
CA ALA A 191 -6.07 9.86 2.70
C ALA A 191 -6.20 8.33 2.69
N MET A 192 -5.47 7.68 1.79
CA MET A 192 -5.35 6.24 1.65
C MET A 192 -3.93 5.80 2.02
N ALA A 193 -3.79 4.99 3.06
CA ALA A 193 -2.54 4.29 3.33
C ALA A 193 -2.56 2.94 2.61
N ILE A 194 -1.54 2.64 1.81
CA ILE A 194 -1.53 1.48 0.90
C ILE A 194 -1.28 0.13 1.59
N LEU A 195 -0.91 0.10 2.86
CA LEU A 195 -0.68 -1.09 3.69
C LEU A 195 0.14 -2.21 3.04
N GLY A 196 0.92 -1.90 2.03
CA GLY A 196 1.70 -2.87 1.26
C GLY A 196 2.81 -2.22 0.47
N THR A 197 3.39 -2.97 -0.46
CA THR A 197 4.49 -2.51 -1.31
C THR A 197 4.09 -2.32 -2.76
N SER A 198 2.82 -2.53 -3.11
CA SER A 198 2.27 -2.40 -4.46
C SER A 198 0.80 -2.04 -4.41
N LEU A 199 0.30 -1.42 -5.46
CA LEU A 199 -1.11 -1.16 -5.64
C LEU A 199 -1.81 -2.46 -6.09
N SER A 200 -2.93 -2.80 -5.45
CA SER A 200 -3.79 -3.92 -5.83
C SER A 200 -4.98 -3.42 -6.66
N PRO A 201 -5.72 -4.31 -7.33
CA PRO A 201 -6.97 -3.95 -7.99
C PRO A 201 -7.97 -3.25 -7.08
N LYS A 202 -8.06 -3.63 -5.80
CA LYS A 202 -8.93 -2.95 -4.83
C LYS A 202 -8.52 -1.50 -4.56
N HIS A 203 -7.20 -1.21 -4.60
CA HIS A 203 -6.73 0.18 -4.57
C HIS A 203 -7.24 0.93 -5.79
N MET A 204 -7.08 0.36 -7.00
CA MET A 204 -7.49 1.00 -8.24
C MET A 204 -9.00 1.26 -8.31
N GLU A 205 -9.81 0.27 -7.89
CA GLU A 205 -11.27 0.44 -7.76
C GLU A 205 -11.62 1.62 -6.84
N LYS A 206 -10.92 1.75 -5.72
CA LYS A 206 -11.16 2.85 -4.78
C LYS A 206 -10.65 4.19 -5.29
N ILE A 207 -9.50 4.21 -5.96
CA ILE A 207 -8.90 5.41 -6.56
C ILE A 207 -9.81 6.01 -7.64
N GLN A 208 -10.50 5.18 -8.42
CA GLN A 208 -11.42 5.62 -9.48
C GLN A 208 -12.59 6.48 -8.96
N GLU A 209 -12.94 6.39 -7.70
CA GLU A 209 -13.98 7.23 -7.10
C GLU A 209 -13.57 8.72 -6.98
N TYR A 210 -12.28 9.04 -7.20
CA TYR A 210 -11.73 10.38 -7.01
C TYR A 210 -11.24 10.98 -8.31
N ASN A 211 -11.68 12.20 -8.61
CA ASN A 211 -11.27 12.93 -9.81
C ASN A 211 -9.84 13.50 -9.72
N LYS A 212 -9.30 13.63 -8.51
CA LYS A 212 -7.96 14.15 -8.27
C LYS A 212 -7.24 13.28 -7.26
N VAL A 213 -6.06 12.84 -7.63
CA VAL A 213 -5.21 11.96 -6.82
C VAL A 213 -3.84 12.61 -6.64
N ILE A 214 -3.37 12.66 -5.41
CA ILE A 214 -2.02 13.10 -5.05
C ILE A 214 -1.32 11.90 -4.41
N ILE A 215 -0.09 11.61 -4.83
CA ILE A 215 0.73 10.55 -4.25
C ILE A 215 1.89 11.21 -3.51
N ALA A 216 1.98 10.94 -2.21
CA ALA A 216 3.02 11.46 -1.32
C ALA A 216 3.55 10.32 -0.44
N LEU A 217 4.37 9.44 -1.04
CA LEU A 217 5.05 8.37 -0.31
C LEU A 217 6.28 8.93 0.41
N ASP A 218 6.84 8.14 1.32
CA ASP A 218 8.03 8.51 2.07
C ASP A 218 9.19 8.88 1.11
N PRO A 219 10.13 9.76 1.50
CA PRO A 219 11.14 10.32 0.59
C PRO A 219 12.04 9.29 -0.11
N ASP A 220 12.27 8.14 0.50
CA ASP A 220 13.05 7.03 -0.07
C ASP A 220 12.28 6.24 -1.14
N ALA A 221 10.97 6.47 -1.29
CA ALA A 221 10.10 5.81 -2.25
C ALA A 221 9.78 6.65 -3.51
N ILE A 222 10.59 7.66 -3.86
CA ILE A 222 10.36 8.56 -5.02
C ILE A 222 10.16 7.76 -6.32
N GLY A 223 10.94 6.72 -6.55
CA GLY A 223 10.79 5.85 -7.73
C GLY A 223 9.40 5.24 -7.83
N LYS A 224 8.88 4.73 -6.71
CA LYS A 224 7.52 4.17 -6.61
C LYS A 224 6.44 5.24 -6.79
N THR A 225 6.65 6.44 -6.28
CA THR A 225 5.71 7.56 -6.45
C THR A 225 5.48 7.85 -7.93
N VAL A 226 6.55 7.86 -8.75
CA VAL A 226 6.45 8.07 -10.20
C VAL A 226 5.81 6.87 -10.90
N GLU A 227 6.15 5.65 -10.49
CA GLU A 227 5.58 4.41 -11.02
C GLU A 227 4.07 4.36 -10.77
N TYR A 228 3.63 4.57 -9.54
CA TYR A 228 2.22 4.57 -9.16
C TYR A 228 1.42 5.66 -9.86
N ARG A 229 2.01 6.86 -10.06
CA ARG A 229 1.36 7.90 -10.84
C ARG A 229 1.01 7.41 -12.24
N ARG A 230 1.98 6.81 -12.93
CA ARG A 230 1.77 6.28 -14.30
C ARG A 230 0.73 5.15 -14.31
N GLU A 231 0.83 4.25 -13.35
CA GLU A 231 -0.09 3.11 -13.22
C GLU A 231 -1.53 3.59 -12.99
N ILE A 232 -1.73 4.55 -12.09
CA ILE A 232 -3.05 5.12 -11.80
C ILE A 232 -3.59 5.88 -13.01
N GLU A 233 -2.78 6.72 -13.66
CA GLU A 233 -3.20 7.48 -14.86
C GLU A 233 -3.61 6.54 -16.01
N LEU A 234 -2.86 5.45 -16.22
CA LEU A 234 -3.19 4.45 -17.23
C LEU A 234 -4.47 3.69 -16.93
N TRP A 235 -4.69 3.36 -15.66
CA TRP A 235 -5.85 2.57 -15.25
C TRP A 235 -7.13 3.39 -15.14
N THR A 236 -7.05 4.59 -14.55
CA THR A 236 -8.24 5.39 -14.21
C THR A 236 -8.52 6.50 -15.21
N GLY A 237 -7.54 6.92 -15.99
CA GLY A 237 -7.59 8.15 -16.80
C GLY A 237 -7.57 9.44 -15.99
N ASN A 238 -7.47 9.37 -14.67
CA ASN A 238 -7.53 10.51 -13.77
C ASN A 238 -6.18 11.23 -13.68
N LYS A 239 -6.22 12.56 -13.60
CA LYS A 239 -5.02 13.35 -13.36
C LYS A 239 -4.43 13.03 -11.99
N THR A 240 -3.22 12.51 -11.97
CA THR A 240 -2.51 12.11 -10.75
C THR A 240 -1.24 12.96 -10.58
N ILE A 241 -1.02 13.46 -9.38
CA ILE A 241 0.11 14.33 -9.06
C ILE A 241 1.07 13.57 -8.15
N ALA A 242 2.32 13.45 -8.56
CA ALA A 242 3.40 12.95 -7.71
C ALA A 242 3.96 14.12 -6.90
N MET A 243 3.89 14.01 -5.58
CA MET A 243 4.43 15.00 -4.63
C MET A 243 5.65 14.41 -3.93
N ASN A 244 6.80 15.04 -4.09
CA ASN A 244 8.00 14.68 -3.34
C ASN A 244 7.96 15.35 -1.98
N LEU A 245 8.19 14.57 -0.94
CA LEU A 245 8.26 15.01 0.45
C LEU A 245 9.72 15.26 0.87
N LEU A 246 9.91 16.17 1.81
CA LEU A 246 11.18 16.39 2.50
C LEU A 246 11.40 15.37 3.62
N ASP A 247 10.30 14.99 4.32
CA ASP A 247 10.27 13.95 5.35
C ASP A 247 8.90 13.23 5.28
N ASP A 248 8.74 12.12 6.02
CA ASP A 248 7.44 11.46 6.12
C ASP A 248 6.36 12.47 6.55
N ILE A 249 5.27 12.55 5.84
CA ILE A 249 4.23 13.60 6.04
C ILE A 249 3.68 13.66 7.48
N LYS A 250 3.78 12.55 8.22
CA LYS A 250 3.41 12.49 9.64
C LYS A 250 4.27 13.38 10.54
N TYR A 251 5.43 13.85 10.07
CA TYR A 251 6.28 14.79 10.83
C TYR A 251 5.92 16.24 10.59
N LYS A 252 4.96 16.52 9.68
CA LYS A 252 4.36 17.85 9.47
C LYS A 252 5.37 18.93 9.13
N MET A 253 6.32 18.63 8.23
CA MET A 253 7.19 19.67 7.70
C MET A 253 6.34 20.76 7.04
N ASP A 254 6.53 22.02 7.44
CA ASP A 254 5.69 23.13 7.00
C ASP A 254 5.65 23.23 5.46
N GLU A 255 6.81 23.08 4.81
CA GLU A 255 6.92 23.12 3.35
C GLU A 255 6.12 22.01 2.68
N ASP A 256 6.09 20.79 3.24
CA ASP A 256 5.34 19.66 2.70
C ASP A 256 3.83 19.88 2.87
N ILE A 257 3.42 20.37 4.03
CA ILE A 257 2.00 20.65 4.32
C ILE A 257 1.50 21.79 3.45
N ASP A 258 2.26 22.89 3.30
CA ASP A 258 1.88 24.02 2.48
C ASP A 258 1.82 23.64 1.00
N LYS A 259 2.77 22.87 0.50
CA LYS A 259 2.74 22.32 -0.85
C LYS A 259 1.52 21.42 -1.08
N LEU A 260 1.15 20.58 -0.10
CA LEU A 260 -0.06 19.77 -0.19
C LEU A 260 -1.31 20.65 -0.29
N LYS A 261 -1.41 21.70 0.52
CA LYS A 261 -2.52 22.67 0.47
C LYS A 261 -2.59 23.38 -0.89
N GLU A 262 -1.45 23.84 -1.43
CA GLU A 262 -1.35 24.44 -2.76
C GLU A 262 -1.83 23.49 -3.85
N LEU A 263 -1.33 22.26 -3.83
CA LEU A 263 -1.75 21.23 -4.78
C LEU A 263 -3.25 20.95 -4.69
N CYS A 264 -3.83 20.95 -3.51
CA CYS A 264 -5.27 20.77 -3.33
C CYS A 264 -6.06 21.94 -3.91
N ASN A 265 -5.61 23.18 -3.73
CA ASN A 265 -6.30 24.40 -4.14
C ASN A 265 -6.16 24.70 -5.66
N ALA A 266 -5.11 24.23 -6.32
CA ALA A 266 -4.78 24.49 -7.73
C ALA A 266 -5.82 24.00 -8.77
N THR A 267 -6.97 23.45 -8.33
CA THR A 267 -8.07 23.00 -9.22
C THR A 267 -9.28 23.92 -9.20
N SER A 268 -9.31 24.94 -8.37
CA SER A 268 -10.45 25.87 -8.29
C SER A 268 -10.41 26.98 -9.35
N SER A 269 -9.35 27.01 -10.18
CA SER A 269 -9.13 28.13 -11.11
C SER A 269 -9.26 27.74 -12.62
N SER A 270 -9.78 26.56 -12.92
CA SER A 270 -9.94 26.08 -14.30
C SER A 270 -11.38 25.61 -14.54
N ASN A 271 -12.32 26.55 -14.50
CA ASN A 271 -13.65 26.46 -15.10
C ASN A 271 -13.94 27.75 -15.84
#